data_0c0fadaeeee987a744305dfd5024a910
#
_entry.id   0c0fadaeeee987a744305dfd5024a910
#
_cell.length_a   1.000
_cell.length_b   1.000
_cell.length_c   1.000
_cell.angle_alpha   90.00
_cell.angle_beta   90.00
_cell.angle_gamma   90.00
#
_symmetry.space_group_name_H-M   'P 1'
#
loop_
_entity.id
_entity.type
_entity.pdbx_description
1 polymer ?
#
loop_
_entity_poly.entity_id
_entity_poly.type
_entity_poly.pdbx_seq_one_letter_code
_entity_poly.pdbx_strand_id
1 'polypeptide(L)'
;MALSPRLEFRQAQSLTLTPQLMQSIRLLQLSHLELNEFVDAELLRNPLLEREDGGTENSDGEPPEQIERSTEISAYEDTVDRGERIQDADSIADGYDTAVDNVFPDQGAQDQLNPTSRLDRNGASESGEAPDIDQFVAARPRLSDHLEAQTNMILRVPADRMIARHLIDNLNEAGYLAVELQTIADLLGAEIGDVEAVLEAVQGCDPVGVFARSVAECLALQLRERDRLDPMMLALLDNLELLAEHNIAALMKIVGCDREDIADMLAEIRQLDPKPGRAFDAGPVEAVVPDVFVRPGPDGAWQIELNTEVLPRVLVNRVYYATVTKKARGSVDKSFLSDCLATANWLTKSLDQRAQTIIKVAAEIVRQQDGFLTHGIAHLRPMTLKMVAETIEMHESTVSRVTTNKYISTPRGLFEMKYFFTTAIASSDGGVEHSAEAVRHRIRQLIDAEAASDVLSDDTIAAVLKREQGIDVARRTVAKYREGMNIPSSVIRRRQKKNLENTV
;
A
#
# COMPACT_ATOMS: atom_id res chain seq x y z
N MET A 1 -52.38 -33.36 -36.64
CA MET A 1 -50.98 -33.38 -36.23
C MET A 1 -50.97 -33.21 -34.71
N ALA A 2 -50.60 -34.24 -33.98
CA ALA A 2 -50.56 -34.23 -32.53
C ALA A 2 -49.19 -33.73 -32.07
N LEU A 3 -49.13 -32.61 -31.34
CA LEU A 3 -47.96 -32.08 -30.72
C LEU A 3 -47.70 -32.89 -29.43
N SER A 4 -46.63 -33.70 -29.43
CA SER A 4 -46.17 -34.37 -28.22
C SER A 4 -45.28 -33.40 -27.42
N PRO A 5 -45.55 -33.17 -26.12
CA PRO A 5 -44.67 -32.35 -25.30
C PRO A 5 -43.37 -33.10 -25.03
N ARG A 6 -42.22 -32.54 -25.45
CA ARG A 6 -40.90 -33.00 -25.05
C ARG A 6 -40.59 -32.38 -23.69
N LEU A 7 -40.49 -33.22 -22.67
CA LEU A 7 -39.94 -32.85 -21.36
C LEU A 7 -38.40 -32.75 -21.50
N GLU A 8 -37.86 -31.54 -21.52
CA GLU A 8 -36.43 -31.31 -21.31
C GLU A 8 -36.18 -31.18 -19.80
N PHE A 9 -35.55 -32.18 -19.22
CA PHE A 9 -34.98 -32.10 -17.89
C PHE A 9 -33.72 -31.21 -17.94
N ARG A 10 -33.83 -29.96 -17.50
CA ARG A 10 -32.67 -29.13 -17.19
C ARG A 10 -32.32 -29.39 -15.72
N GLN A 11 -31.34 -30.23 -15.47
CA GLN A 11 -30.71 -30.38 -14.16
C GLN A 11 -29.80 -29.18 -13.93
N ALA A 12 -30.30 -28.18 -13.22
CA ALA A 12 -29.46 -27.09 -12.73
C ALA A 12 -28.68 -27.65 -11.53
N GLN A 13 -27.42 -28.02 -11.72
CA GLN A 13 -26.50 -28.25 -10.63
C GLN A 13 -26.19 -26.90 -9.97
N SER A 14 -26.84 -26.60 -8.86
CA SER A 14 -26.40 -25.52 -7.99
C SER A 14 -25.19 -26.03 -7.19
N LEU A 15 -24.00 -25.57 -7.53
CA LEU A 15 -22.79 -25.78 -6.74
C LEU A 15 -22.99 -25.09 -5.37
N THR A 16 -23.37 -25.87 -4.36
CA THR A 16 -23.33 -25.40 -2.97
C THR A 16 -21.86 -25.41 -2.54
N LEU A 17 -21.25 -24.22 -2.52
CA LEU A 17 -19.90 -24.02 -1.99
C LEU A 17 -19.85 -24.48 -0.53
N THR A 18 -18.95 -25.41 -0.22
CA THR A 18 -18.74 -25.83 1.16
C THR A 18 -18.19 -24.68 2.00
N PRO A 19 -18.51 -24.57 3.31
CA PRO A 19 -18.00 -23.52 4.16
C PRO A 19 -16.47 -23.41 4.15
N GLN A 20 -15.76 -24.51 4.04
CA GLN A 20 -14.30 -24.56 3.95
C GLN A 20 -13.76 -23.92 2.66
N LEU A 21 -14.42 -24.14 1.52
CA LEU A 21 -14.09 -23.48 0.26
C LEU A 21 -14.29 -21.97 0.34
N MET A 22 -15.37 -21.53 0.95
CA MET A 22 -15.63 -20.11 1.19
C MET A 22 -14.54 -19.47 2.04
N GLN A 23 -14.08 -20.15 3.07
CA GLN A 23 -13.00 -19.70 3.94
C GLN A 23 -11.64 -19.67 3.20
N SER A 24 -11.30 -20.68 2.40
CA SER A 24 -10.06 -20.69 1.63
C SER A 24 -10.00 -19.55 0.60
N ILE A 25 -11.13 -19.27 -0.07
CA ILE A 25 -11.27 -18.12 -0.97
C ILE A 25 -11.08 -16.80 -0.23
N ARG A 26 -11.64 -16.67 0.98
CA ARG A 26 -11.48 -15.49 1.82
C ARG A 26 -10.01 -15.32 2.26
N LEU A 27 -9.35 -16.40 2.65
CA LEU A 27 -7.92 -16.37 3.01
C LEU A 27 -7.03 -15.83 1.90
N LEU A 28 -7.34 -16.06 0.62
CA LEU A 28 -6.57 -15.51 -0.49
C LEU A 28 -6.66 -13.98 -0.60
N GLN A 29 -7.77 -13.38 -0.15
CA GLN A 29 -8.02 -11.94 -0.26
C GLN A 29 -7.44 -11.13 0.90
N LEU A 30 -7.30 -11.73 2.08
CA LEU A 30 -6.84 -11.03 3.28
C LEU A 30 -5.46 -10.37 3.08
N SER A 31 -5.30 -9.18 3.63
CA SER A 31 -3.99 -8.55 3.81
C SER A 31 -3.15 -9.36 4.80
N HIS A 32 -1.89 -8.99 5.01
CA HIS A 32 -1.05 -9.68 5.99
C HIS A 32 -1.54 -9.43 7.44
N LEU A 33 -2.02 -8.23 7.75
CA LEU A 33 -2.56 -7.89 9.07
C LEU A 33 -3.83 -8.69 9.38
N GLU A 34 -4.80 -8.64 8.47
CA GLU A 34 -6.04 -9.40 8.60
C GLU A 34 -5.80 -10.92 8.67
N LEU A 35 -4.76 -11.40 7.97
CA LEU A 35 -4.37 -12.80 8.02
C LEU A 35 -3.82 -13.19 9.39
N ASN A 36 -2.96 -12.36 9.97
CA ASN A 36 -2.43 -12.57 11.32
C ASN A 36 -3.56 -12.57 12.35
N GLU A 37 -4.47 -11.60 12.30
CA GLU A 37 -5.66 -11.56 13.19
C GLU A 37 -6.52 -12.81 13.04
N PHE A 38 -6.73 -13.29 11.81
CA PHE A 38 -7.48 -14.52 11.57
C PHE A 38 -6.77 -15.74 12.16
N VAL A 39 -5.46 -15.86 11.97
CA VAL A 39 -4.65 -16.96 12.52
C VAL A 39 -4.63 -16.91 14.03
N ASP A 40 -4.47 -15.74 14.65
CA ASP A 40 -4.49 -15.57 16.11
C ASP A 40 -5.85 -15.95 16.70
N ALA A 41 -6.96 -15.61 16.02
CA ALA A 41 -8.29 -16.03 16.42
C ALA A 41 -8.48 -17.57 16.34
N GLU A 42 -7.89 -18.24 15.35
CA GLU A 42 -7.92 -19.70 15.23
C GLU A 42 -7.00 -20.39 16.23
N LEU A 43 -5.85 -19.81 16.56
CA LEU A 43 -4.94 -20.29 17.63
C LEU A 43 -5.65 -20.30 19.00
N LEU A 44 -6.43 -19.26 19.29
CA LEU A 44 -7.23 -19.20 20.54
C LEU A 44 -8.32 -20.27 20.59
N ARG A 45 -8.87 -20.68 19.45
CA ARG A 45 -9.96 -21.69 19.37
C ARG A 45 -9.46 -23.11 19.32
N ASN A 46 -8.29 -23.33 18.76
CA ASN A 46 -7.75 -24.67 18.48
C ASN A 46 -6.48 -24.93 19.25
N PRO A 47 -6.52 -25.71 20.33
CA PRO A 47 -5.36 -25.98 21.18
C PRO A 47 -4.27 -26.86 20.52
N LEU A 48 -4.50 -27.35 19.30
CA LEU A 48 -3.53 -28.16 18.53
C LEU A 48 -2.64 -27.32 17.63
N LEU A 49 -2.94 -26.02 17.48
CA LEU A 49 -2.16 -25.11 16.69
C LEU A 49 -1.13 -24.38 17.56
N GLU A 50 0.08 -24.27 17.07
CA GLU A 50 1.17 -23.50 17.68
C GLU A 50 1.74 -22.55 16.65
N ARG A 51 2.14 -21.35 17.08
CA ARG A 51 2.85 -20.40 16.24
C ARG A 51 4.34 -20.71 16.31
N GLU A 52 5.00 -20.81 15.18
CA GLU A 52 6.45 -20.89 15.11
C GLU A 52 7.01 -19.47 15.29
N ASP A 53 7.16 -19.03 16.54
CA ASP A 53 7.86 -17.80 16.83
C ASP A 53 9.34 -18.01 16.51
N GLY A 54 9.85 -17.25 15.54
CA GLY A 54 11.29 -17.30 15.15
C GLY A 54 12.24 -16.75 16.23
N GLY A 55 11.83 -16.80 17.49
CA GLY A 55 12.63 -16.39 18.64
C GLY A 55 13.47 -17.57 19.12
N THR A 56 14.77 -17.40 19.11
CA THR A 56 15.72 -18.18 19.91
C THR A 56 15.37 -18.03 21.40
N GLU A 57 14.39 -18.81 21.89
CA GLU A 57 14.35 -19.12 23.29
C GLU A 57 15.43 -20.16 23.55
N ASN A 58 16.50 -19.70 24.19
CA ASN A 58 17.40 -20.56 24.93
C ASN A 58 16.56 -21.30 26.00
N SER A 59 16.01 -22.43 25.65
CA SER A 59 15.58 -23.37 26.66
C SER A 59 16.83 -24.00 27.22
N ASP A 60 17.28 -23.51 28.35
CA ASP A 60 18.07 -24.29 29.33
C ASP A 60 17.20 -25.47 29.80
N GLY A 61 17.12 -26.46 28.97
CA GLY A 61 16.50 -27.75 29.25
C GLY A 61 17.61 -28.79 29.21
N GLU A 62 17.89 -29.40 30.34
CA GLU A 62 18.80 -30.54 30.52
C GLU A 62 18.71 -31.53 29.33
N PRO A 63 19.85 -32.08 28.88
CA PRO A 63 19.85 -33.07 27.81
C PRO A 63 19.10 -34.34 28.27
N PRO A 64 18.15 -34.85 27.45
CA PRO A 64 17.47 -36.09 27.78
C PRO A 64 18.50 -37.24 27.76
N GLU A 65 18.52 -38.02 28.86
CA GLU A 65 19.28 -39.24 29.00
C GLU A 65 19.17 -40.14 27.75
N GLN A 66 20.33 -40.61 27.30
CA GLN A 66 20.44 -41.56 26.20
C GLN A 66 19.73 -42.87 26.59
N ILE A 67 18.53 -43.06 26.02
CA ILE A 67 17.90 -44.38 26.03
C ILE A 67 18.55 -45.21 24.92
N GLU A 68 19.31 -46.21 25.34
CA GLU A 68 19.89 -47.23 24.49
C GLU A 68 18.83 -47.88 23.60
N ARG A 69 19.05 -47.78 22.29
CA ARG A 69 18.26 -48.53 21.30
C ARG A 69 18.62 -49.99 21.35
N SER A 70 17.83 -50.78 22.04
CA SER A 70 17.80 -52.24 21.82
C SER A 70 16.94 -52.52 20.58
N THR A 71 17.56 -53.08 19.60
CA THR A 71 17.01 -53.71 18.40
C THR A 71 16.05 -54.83 18.76
N GLU A 72 14.75 -54.63 18.49
CA GLU A 72 13.85 -55.74 18.17
C GLU A 72 12.91 -55.30 17.04
N ILE A 73 13.27 -55.71 15.83
CA ILE A 73 12.40 -55.78 14.68
C ILE A 73 11.60 -57.08 14.83
N SER A 74 10.34 -56.98 15.17
CA SER A 74 9.39 -58.09 15.05
C SER A 74 8.07 -57.57 14.54
N ALA A 75 7.80 -57.91 13.31
CA ALA A 75 6.54 -58.27 12.67
C ALA A 75 5.24 -57.76 13.35
N TYR A 76 4.64 -56.74 12.78
CA TYR A 76 3.20 -56.58 12.74
C TYR A 76 2.76 -56.33 11.29
N GLU A 77 2.71 -57.41 10.55
CA GLU A 77 1.79 -57.56 9.42
C GLU A 77 0.43 -57.99 9.96
N ASP A 78 -0.59 -57.51 9.24
CA ASP A 78 -2.00 -57.91 9.34
C ASP A 78 -2.82 -57.41 10.54
N THR A 79 -3.57 -56.35 10.28
CA THR A 79 -5.05 -56.31 10.25
C THR A 79 -5.53 -54.88 10.11
N VAL A 80 -5.66 -54.42 8.89
CA VAL A 80 -6.63 -53.36 8.56
C VAL A 80 -7.46 -53.87 7.38
N ASP A 81 -8.45 -54.66 7.73
CA ASP A 81 -9.53 -55.01 6.81
C ASP A 81 -10.56 -53.87 6.81
N ARG A 82 -10.89 -53.42 5.61
CA ARG A 82 -12.14 -52.89 5.11
C ARG A 82 -12.83 -51.78 5.90
N GLY A 83 -12.93 -50.70 5.22
CA GLY A 83 -14.05 -49.79 5.43
C GLY A 83 -13.90 -48.47 4.74
N GLU A 84 -14.58 -48.33 3.65
CA GLU A 84 -14.94 -47.13 2.91
C GLU A 84 -13.93 -46.60 1.89
N ARG A 85 -14.14 -47.05 0.68
CA ARG A 85 -13.72 -46.41 -0.54
C ARG A 85 -14.11 -44.94 -0.48
N ILE A 86 -13.11 -44.09 -0.39
CA ILE A 86 -13.25 -42.68 -0.79
C ILE A 86 -13.52 -42.73 -2.29
N GLN A 87 -14.77 -42.52 -2.63
CA GLN A 87 -15.21 -42.37 -4.00
C GLN A 87 -14.61 -41.07 -4.55
N ASP A 88 -13.93 -41.25 -5.68
CA ASP A 88 -13.68 -40.29 -6.73
C ASP A 88 -12.78 -39.09 -6.40
N ALA A 89 -11.48 -39.29 -6.70
CA ALA A 89 -10.52 -38.20 -6.91
C ALA A 89 -11.01 -37.19 -7.96
N ASP A 90 -11.83 -37.61 -8.90
CA ASP A 90 -12.43 -36.76 -9.93
C ASP A 90 -13.48 -35.75 -9.38
N SER A 91 -14.14 -36.07 -8.27
CA SER A 91 -15.11 -35.15 -7.67
C SER A 91 -14.48 -33.98 -6.93
N ILE A 92 -13.19 -34.09 -6.58
CA ILE A 92 -12.42 -33.02 -5.90
C ILE A 92 -11.82 -32.08 -6.95
N ALA A 93 -11.47 -32.58 -8.13
CA ALA A 93 -10.92 -31.77 -9.22
C ALA A 93 -11.95 -30.76 -9.76
N ASP A 94 -13.23 -31.16 -9.89
CA ASP A 94 -14.31 -30.29 -10.35
C ASP A 94 -14.66 -29.15 -9.38
N GLY A 95 -14.32 -29.29 -8.09
CA GLY A 95 -14.58 -28.25 -7.07
C GLY A 95 -13.53 -27.15 -7.00
N TYR A 96 -12.31 -27.40 -7.49
CA TYR A 96 -11.18 -26.47 -7.36
C TYR A 96 -10.76 -25.82 -8.68
N ASP A 97 -11.37 -26.19 -9.81
CA ASP A 97 -11.01 -25.66 -11.13
C ASP A 97 -9.52 -25.83 -11.51
N THR A 98 -8.85 -26.81 -10.85
CA THR A 98 -7.44 -27.17 -11.09
C THR A 98 -7.27 -28.67 -11.03
N ALA A 99 -6.40 -29.22 -11.90
CA ALA A 99 -6.06 -30.65 -11.84
C ALA A 99 -5.43 -31.02 -10.49
N VAL A 100 -5.75 -32.23 -9.99
CA VAL A 100 -5.30 -32.74 -8.68
C VAL A 100 -3.76 -32.71 -8.52
N ASP A 101 -3.03 -32.93 -9.62
CA ASP A 101 -1.56 -32.89 -9.66
C ASP A 101 -0.97 -31.50 -9.38
N ASN A 102 -1.74 -30.42 -9.64
CA ASN A 102 -1.35 -29.06 -9.34
C ASN A 102 -1.62 -28.64 -7.87
N VAL A 103 -2.47 -29.38 -7.17
CA VAL A 103 -2.79 -29.11 -5.76
C VAL A 103 -1.79 -29.80 -4.82
N PHE A 104 -1.18 -30.88 -5.27
CA PHE A 104 -0.23 -31.67 -4.49
C PHE A 104 0.97 -32.12 -5.37
N PRO A 105 1.96 -31.26 -5.62
CA PRO A 105 3.19 -31.71 -6.27
C PRO A 105 3.88 -32.71 -5.37
N ASP A 106 4.15 -33.89 -5.92
CA ASP A 106 4.90 -34.95 -5.25
C ASP A 106 6.31 -34.45 -4.92
N GLN A 107 6.59 -34.13 -3.65
CA GLN A 107 7.90 -33.73 -3.21
C GLN A 107 8.80 -35.00 -3.15
N GLY A 108 9.25 -35.44 -4.32
CA GLY A 108 10.32 -36.40 -4.45
C GLY A 108 11.62 -35.85 -3.85
N ALA A 109 12.03 -36.48 -2.81
CA ALA A 109 13.28 -36.32 -2.08
C ALA A 109 14.48 -35.89 -2.95
N GLN A 110 14.96 -34.67 -2.76
CA GLN A 110 16.39 -34.33 -2.96
C GLN A 110 16.72 -33.13 -2.05
N ASP A 111 16.91 -33.45 -0.78
CA ASP A 111 17.67 -32.57 0.10
C ASP A 111 18.93 -33.32 0.53
N GLN A 112 20.00 -33.14 -0.21
CA GLN A 112 21.34 -33.55 0.19
C GLN A 112 22.26 -32.34 0.26
N LEU A 113 22.39 -31.85 1.52
CA LEU A 113 23.68 -31.54 2.16
C LEU A 113 24.67 -30.67 1.40
N ASN A 114 24.85 -29.45 1.88
CA ASN A 114 26.17 -28.87 1.93
C ASN A 114 26.45 -28.25 3.31
N PRO A 115 27.35 -28.89 4.10
CA PRO A 115 27.86 -28.28 5.33
C PRO A 115 29.24 -27.70 5.06
N THR A 116 29.33 -26.40 4.77
CA THR A 116 30.61 -25.70 4.99
C THR A 116 30.40 -24.16 4.92
N SER A 117 30.29 -23.56 6.08
CA SER A 117 31.01 -22.31 6.38
C SER A 117 30.90 -22.02 7.88
N ARG A 118 31.72 -22.70 8.64
CA ARG A 118 32.19 -22.14 9.91
C ARG A 118 33.09 -20.98 9.58
N LEU A 119 32.57 -19.76 9.75
CA LEU A 119 33.42 -18.59 9.91
C LEU A 119 33.52 -18.29 11.39
N ASP A 120 34.75 -18.35 11.85
CA ASP A 120 35.23 -17.96 13.16
C ASP A 120 34.61 -16.63 13.61
N ARG A 121 33.87 -16.69 14.70
CA ARG A 121 33.49 -15.52 15.48
C ARG A 121 34.17 -15.61 16.81
N ASN A 122 35.47 -15.28 16.79
CA ASN A 122 36.22 -14.95 17.97
C ASN A 122 36.37 -13.43 18.00
N GLY A 123 35.76 -12.77 18.95
CA GLY A 123 35.90 -11.33 19.11
C GLY A 123 34.92 -10.73 20.11
N ALA A 124 35.39 -10.65 21.38
CA ALA A 124 35.04 -9.63 22.37
C ALA A 124 33.55 -9.47 22.75
N SER A 125 33.21 -10.14 23.82
CA SER A 125 32.19 -9.72 24.77
C SER A 125 32.57 -8.34 25.36
N GLU A 126 32.04 -7.27 24.78
CA GLU A 126 31.82 -6.05 25.53
C GLU A 126 30.34 -6.05 25.92
N SER A 127 30.10 -6.12 27.22
CA SER A 127 28.81 -5.87 27.85
C SER A 127 28.41 -4.41 27.62
N GLY A 128 27.97 -4.09 26.41
CA GLY A 128 27.22 -2.88 26.14
C GLY A 128 25.80 -3.12 26.61
N GLU A 129 25.34 -2.36 27.59
CA GLU A 129 23.93 -2.22 27.92
C GLU A 129 23.18 -2.07 26.59
N ALA A 130 22.18 -2.93 26.36
CA ALA A 130 21.33 -2.80 25.19
C ALA A 130 20.81 -1.36 25.17
N PRO A 131 20.98 -0.61 24.06
CA PRO A 131 20.57 0.77 24.01
C PRO A 131 19.08 0.83 24.36
N ASP A 132 18.79 1.61 25.39
CA ASP A 132 17.44 1.78 25.93
C ASP A 132 16.54 2.28 24.80
N ILE A 133 15.51 1.52 24.45
CA ILE A 133 14.57 1.82 23.37
C ILE A 133 13.95 3.21 23.56
N ASP A 134 13.79 3.65 24.82
CA ASP A 134 13.28 4.98 25.17
C ASP A 134 14.19 6.12 24.69
N GLN A 135 15.49 5.89 24.47
CA GLN A 135 16.41 6.90 23.93
C GLN A 135 16.28 7.09 22.41
N PHE A 136 15.73 6.11 21.68
CA PHE A 136 15.53 6.20 20.24
C PHE A 136 14.14 6.71 19.86
N VAL A 137 13.17 6.59 20.74
CA VAL A 137 11.82 7.13 20.55
C VAL A 137 11.70 8.47 21.25
N ALA A 138 12.49 9.47 20.83
CA ALA A 138 12.14 10.84 21.10
C ALA A 138 10.79 11.11 20.38
N ALA A 139 9.69 11.04 21.11
CA ALA A 139 8.38 11.40 20.59
C ALA A 139 8.49 12.83 20.03
N ARG A 140 8.35 12.98 18.72
CA ARG A 140 8.32 14.32 18.13
C ARG A 140 7.14 15.05 18.75
N PRO A 141 7.34 16.25 19.31
CA PRO A 141 6.26 16.99 19.92
C PRO A 141 5.16 17.22 18.87
N ARG A 142 3.92 17.02 19.24
CA ARG A 142 2.78 17.36 18.38
C ARG A 142 2.69 18.88 18.28
N LEU A 143 2.07 19.38 17.19
CA LEU A 143 1.84 20.82 17.03
C LEU A 143 1.11 21.40 18.24
N SER A 144 0.10 20.72 18.77
CA SER A 144 -0.65 21.12 19.96
C SER A 144 0.26 21.34 21.18
N ASP A 145 1.13 20.37 21.48
CA ASP A 145 2.01 20.41 22.65
C ASP A 145 3.04 21.55 22.53
N HIS A 146 3.56 21.74 21.30
CA HIS A 146 4.50 22.82 21.00
C HIS A 146 3.87 24.21 21.18
N LEU A 147 2.65 24.38 20.63
CA LEU A 147 1.90 25.64 20.75
C LEU A 147 1.42 25.89 22.18
N GLU A 148 0.99 24.87 22.94
CA GLU A 148 0.65 25.03 24.36
C GLU A 148 1.84 25.50 25.19
N ALA A 149 3.04 24.99 24.94
CA ALA A 149 4.24 25.44 25.63
C ALA A 149 4.52 26.93 25.36
N GLN A 150 4.41 27.36 24.09
CA GLN A 150 4.64 28.76 23.71
C GLN A 150 3.56 29.71 24.24
N THR A 151 2.28 29.33 24.10
CA THR A 151 1.16 30.16 24.59
C THR A 151 1.21 30.37 26.10
N ASN A 152 1.66 29.36 26.87
CA ASN A 152 1.87 29.49 28.29
C ASN A 152 3.00 30.47 28.68
N MET A 153 3.95 30.71 27.77
CA MET A 153 5.02 31.73 27.97
C MET A 153 4.54 33.13 27.60
N ILE A 154 3.75 33.26 26.55
CA ILE A 154 3.28 34.54 26.02
C ILE A 154 2.13 35.10 26.88
N LEU A 155 1.14 34.27 27.22
CA LEU A 155 -0.07 34.67 27.91
C LEU A 155 0.11 34.51 29.44
N ARG A 156 -0.13 35.60 30.19
CA ARG A 156 -0.01 35.62 31.66
C ARG A 156 -1.33 35.39 32.38
N VAL A 157 -2.45 35.78 31.74
CA VAL A 157 -3.77 35.71 32.35
C VAL A 157 -4.35 34.31 32.17
N PRO A 158 -4.92 33.67 33.20
CA PRO A 158 -5.47 32.32 33.09
C PRO A 158 -6.67 32.24 32.11
N ALA A 159 -7.49 33.28 31.98
CA ALA A 159 -8.60 33.33 31.06
C ALA A 159 -8.11 33.27 29.59
N ASP A 160 -7.08 34.08 29.26
CA ASP A 160 -6.49 34.11 27.92
C ASP A 160 -5.88 32.77 27.53
N ARG A 161 -5.28 32.05 28.50
CA ARG A 161 -4.75 30.71 28.29
C ARG A 161 -5.85 29.69 27.97
N MET A 162 -7.02 29.82 28.59
CA MET A 162 -8.16 28.95 28.27
C MET A 162 -8.65 29.21 26.85
N ILE A 163 -8.74 30.48 26.45
CA ILE A 163 -9.11 30.85 25.07
C ILE A 163 -8.06 30.27 24.09
N ALA A 164 -6.77 30.47 24.37
CA ALA A 164 -5.69 29.96 23.51
C ALA A 164 -5.73 28.44 23.37
N ARG A 165 -6.03 27.72 24.45
CA ARG A 165 -6.15 26.26 24.41
C ARG A 165 -7.31 25.83 23.49
N HIS A 166 -8.46 26.47 23.59
CA HIS A 166 -9.58 26.22 22.67
C HIS A 166 -9.25 26.58 21.21
N LEU A 167 -8.44 27.61 20.98
CA LEU A 167 -7.94 27.94 19.64
C LEU A 167 -7.04 26.82 19.12
N ILE A 168 -6.14 26.26 19.94
CA ILE A 168 -5.24 25.13 19.60
C ILE A 168 -6.06 23.88 19.28
N ASP A 169 -7.06 23.53 20.09
CA ASP A 169 -7.92 22.36 19.89
C ASP A 169 -8.74 22.41 18.60
N ASN A 170 -8.97 23.62 18.06
CA ASN A 170 -9.70 23.83 16.81
C ASN A 170 -8.81 24.07 15.57
N LEU A 171 -7.50 23.80 15.68
CA LEU A 171 -6.60 23.83 14.53
C LEU A 171 -6.73 22.55 13.71
N ASN A 172 -6.65 22.70 12.39
CA ASN A 172 -6.52 21.57 11.48
C ASN A 172 -5.03 21.14 11.32
N GLU A 173 -4.80 20.02 10.63
CA GLU A 173 -3.44 19.49 10.34
C GLU A 173 -2.53 20.50 9.62
N ALA A 174 -3.09 21.44 8.88
CA ALA A 174 -2.34 22.50 8.19
C ALA A 174 -1.97 23.68 9.08
N GLY A 175 -2.56 23.80 10.28
CA GLY A 175 -2.38 24.91 11.21
C GLY A 175 -3.39 26.04 11.07
N TYR A 176 -4.48 25.85 10.30
CA TYR A 176 -5.56 26.82 10.16
C TYR A 176 -6.65 26.63 11.19
N LEU A 177 -7.28 27.73 11.58
CA LEU A 177 -8.48 27.73 12.41
C LEU A 177 -9.67 27.18 11.60
N ALA A 178 -10.24 26.06 12.07
CA ALA A 178 -11.36 25.40 11.41
C ALA A 178 -12.73 25.99 11.81
N VAL A 179 -12.80 26.74 12.90
CA VAL A 179 -14.03 27.23 13.52
C VAL A 179 -14.04 28.76 13.54
N GLU A 180 -15.21 29.37 13.39
CA GLU A 180 -15.39 30.83 13.49
C GLU A 180 -15.17 31.32 14.94
N LEU A 181 -14.54 32.47 15.09
CA LEU A 181 -14.24 33.08 16.39
C LEU A 181 -15.48 33.31 17.26
N GLN A 182 -16.62 33.65 16.60
CA GLN A 182 -17.89 33.81 17.31
C GLN A 182 -18.33 32.54 18.02
N THR A 183 -18.15 31.38 17.42
CA THR A 183 -18.50 30.10 18.03
C THR A 183 -17.66 29.82 19.28
N ILE A 184 -16.37 30.18 19.23
CA ILE A 184 -15.46 30.04 20.38
C ILE A 184 -15.85 31.03 21.49
N ALA A 185 -16.17 32.26 21.14
CA ALA A 185 -16.64 33.29 22.09
C ALA A 185 -17.92 32.85 22.81
N ASP A 186 -18.92 32.36 22.04
CA ASP A 186 -20.19 31.87 22.58
C ASP A 186 -20.00 30.65 23.51
N LEU A 187 -19.09 29.73 23.16
CA LEU A 187 -18.80 28.53 23.93
C LEU A 187 -18.12 28.82 25.27
N LEU A 188 -17.24 29.81 25.28
CA LEU A 188 -16.49 30.23 26.48
C LEU A 188 -17.23 31.32 27.28
N GLY A 189 -18.26 31.93 26.73
CA GLY A 189 -18.95 33.09 27.32
C GLY A 189 -18.05 34.31 27.41
N ALA A 190 -17.08 34.46 26.49
CA ALA A 190 -16.14 35.58 26.39
C ALA A 190 -16.61 36.60 25.36
N GLU A 191 -16.15 37.83 25.49
CA GLU A 191 -16.40 38.83 24.44
C GLU A 191 -15.54 38.52 23.21
N ILE A 192 -16.06 38.76 22.01
CA ILE A 192 -15.35 38.48 20.76
C ILE A 192 -14.04 39.26 20.68
N GLY A 193 -14.01 40.48 21.24
CA GLY A 193 -12.82 41.33 21.29
C GLY A 193 -11.67 40.71 22.11
N ASP A 194 -11.99 39.97 23.18
CA ASP A 194 -10.99 39.27 23.98
C ASP A 194 -10.40 38.08 23.21
N VAL A 195 -11.25 37.35 22.47
CA VAL A 195 -10.82 36.24 21.62
C VAL A 195 -9.93 36.74 20.48
N GLU A 196 -10.27 37.85 19.84
CA GLU A 196 -9.46 38.49 18.80
C GLU A 196 -8.10 38.96 19.33
N ALA A 197 -8.08 39.59 20.50
CA ALA A 197 -6.83 40.06 21.13
C ALA A 197 -5.89 38.85 21.48
N VAL A 198 -6.46 37.76 21.99
CA VAL A 198 -5.70 36.55 22.24
C VAL A 198 -5.20 35.93 20.94
N LEU A 199 -6.04 35.88 19.90
CA LEU A 199 -5.66 35.38 18.58
C LEU A 199 -4.46 36.16 18.01
N GLU A 200 -4.51 37.50 18.04
CA GLU A 200 -3.40 38.34 17.55
C GLU A 200 -2.10 38.07 18.32
N ALA A 201 -2.18 37.84 19.65
CA ALA A 201 -1.03 37.50 20.47
C ALA A 201 -0.44 36.12 20.12
N VAL A 202 -1.29 35.13 19.80
CA VAL A 202 -0.84 33.74 19.50
C VAL A 202 -0.39 33.60 18.05
N GLN A 203 -0.81 34.45 17.13
CA GLN A 203 -0.36 34.44 15.73
C GLN A 203 1.15 34.70 15.57
N GLY A 204 1.81 35.21 16.62
CA GLY A 204 3.27 35.32 16.69
C GLY A 204 4.01 34.05 17.13
N CYS A 205 3.32 32.91 17.36
CA CYS A 205 3.94 31.65 17.71
C CYS A 205 4.66 30.99 16.52
N ASP A 206 5.68 30.17 16.83
CA ASP A 206 6.37 29.34 15.85
C ASP A 206 5.68 27.97 15.73
N PRO A 207 5.36 27.51 14.50
CA PRO A 207 5.69 28.09 13.19
C PRO A 207 4.76 29.26 12.81
N VAL A 208 5.36 30.28 12.23
CA VAL A 208 4.61 31.46 11.80
C VAL A 208 3.58 31.16 10.73
N GLY A 209 2.39 31.75 10.85
CA GLY A 209 1.27 31.48 9.97
C GLY A 209 0.26 30.46 10.49
N VAL A 210 0.52 29.86 11.67
CA VAL A 210 -0.47 29.08 12.42
C VAL A 210 -1.52 30.04 13.01
N PHE A 211 -2.74 29.54 13.28
CA PHE A 211 -3.91 30.30 13.69
C PHE A 211 -4.50 31.24 12.62
N ALA A 212 -4.03 31.14 11.38
CA ALA A 212 -4.65 31.87 10.30
C ALA A 212 -6.04 31.30 9.93
N ARG A 213 -6.96 32.15 9.50
CA ARG A 213 -8.31 31.78 9.05
C ARG A 213 -8.35 31.45 7.55
N SER A 214 -7.37 31.96 6.80
CA SER A 214 -7.26 31.78 5.36
C SER A 214 -5.80 31.64 4.92
N VAL A 215 -5.59 31.15 3.68
CA VAL A 215 -4.27 31.09 3.06
C VAL A 215 -3.65 32.48 2.93
N ALA A 216 -4.45 33.47 2.55
CA ALA A 216 -4.00 34.86 2.43
C ALA A 216 -3.47 35.41 3.77
N GLU A 217 -4.18 35.15 4.88
CA GLU A 217 -3.77 35.58 6.22
C GLU A 217 -2.50 34.85 6.66
N CYS A 218 -2.37 33.54 6.40
CA CYS A 218 -1.16 32.75 6.72
C CYS A 218 0.09 33.33 6.02
N LEU A 219 -0.03 33.60 4.73
CA LEU A 219 1.07 34.18 3.96
C LEU A 219 1.38 35.62 4.41
N ALA A 220 0.35 36.41 4.76
CA ALA A 220 0.53 37.76 5.27
C ALA A 220 1.27 37.79 6.61
N LEU A 221 0.99 36.83 7.52
CA LEU A 221 1.70 36.67 8.78
C LEU A 221 3.20 36.34 8.56
N GLN A 222 3.49 35.41 7.65
CA GLN A 222 4.87 35.05 7.32
C GLN A 222 5.64 36.20 6.65
N LEU A 223 4.99 36.98 5.79
CA LEU A 223 5.59 38.16 5.17
C LEU A 223 5.80 39.29 6.18
N ARG A 224 4.89 39.45 7.16
CA ARG A 224 5.05 40.42 8.25
C ARG A 224 6.29 40.12 9.08
N GLU A 225 6.54 38.86 9.41
CA GLU A 225 7.75 38.46 10.13
C GLU A 225 9.03 38.74 9.36
N ARG A 226 8.98 38.63 8.03
CA ARG A 226 10.13 38.92 7.15
C ARG A 226 10.28 40.42 6.80
N ASP A 227 9.44 41.29 7.37
CA ASP A 227 9.36 42.74 7.04
C ASP A 227 9.15 43.02 5.53
N ARG A 228 8.40 42.13 4.84
CA ARG A 228 8.13 42.22 3.41
C ARG A 228 6.63 42.38 3.10
N LEU A 229 5.82 42.78 4.06
CA LEU A 229 4.40 42.99 3.89
C LEU A 229 4.11 44.40 3.38
N ASP A 230 4.34 44.65 2.12
CA ASP A 230 4.03 45.92 1.47
C ASP A 230 2.51 46.03 1.10
N PRO A 231 1.95 47.24 0.94
CA PRO A 231 0.56 47.37 0.51
C PRO A 231 0.26 46.71 -0.83
N MET A 232 1.23 46.65 -1.74
CA MET A 232 1.12 45.95 -3.02
C MET A 232 1.02 44.46 -2.83
N MET A 233 1.82 43.89 -1.92
CA MET A 233 1.81 42.49 -1.57
C MET A 233 0.47 42.09 -0.91
N LEU A 234 -0.09 42.96 -0.04
CA LEU A 234 -1.42 42.73 0.54
C LEU A 234 -2.49 42.67 -0.56
N ALA A 235 -2.50 43.63 -1.48
CA ALA A 235 -3.44 43.65 -2.59
C ALA A 235 -3.32 42.41 -3.50
N LEU A 236 -2.12 41.83 -3.63
CA LEU A 236 -1.88 40.59 -4.35
C LEU A 236 -2.44 39.39 -3.58
N LEU A 237 -2.22 39.33 -2.27
CA LEU A 237 -2.73 38.26 -1.39
C LEU A 237 -4.25 38.21 -1.31
N ASP A 238 -4.92 39.40 -1.35
CA ASP A 238 -6.37 39.47 -1.39
C ASP A 238 -6.96 38.96 -2.72
N ASN A 239 -6.15 38.90 -3.78
CA ASN A 239 -6.57 38.50 -5.12
C ASN A 239 -5.85 37.21 -5.61
N LEU A 240 -5.60 36.26 -4.71
CA LEU A 240 -4.95 34.99 -5.06
C LEU A 240 -5.70 34.15 -6.10
N GLU A 241 -7.02 34.33 -6.22
CA GLU A 241 -7.85 33.66 -7.22
C GLU A 241 -7.42 34.03 -8.65
N LEU A 242 -7.16 35.32 -8.91
CA LEU A 242 -6.65 35.77 -10.20
C LEU A 242 -5.27 35.26 -10.52
N LEU A 243 -4.47 34.99 -9.47
CA LEU A 243 -3.17 34.36 -9.61
C LEU A 243 -3.32 32.86 -10.01
N ALA A 244 -4.27 32.15 -9.40
CA ALA A 244 -4.58 30.77 -9.74
C ALA A 244 -5.08 30.63 -11.20
N GLU A 245 -5.83 31.65 -11.69
CA GLU A 245 -6.27 31.72 -13.07
C GLU A 245 -5.17 32.18 -14.05
N HIS A 246 -3.96 32.49 -13.55
CA HIS A 246 -2.85 33.07 -14.34
C HIS A 246 -3.22 34.37 -15.07
N ASN A 247 -4.09 35.18 -14.51
CA ASN A 247 -4.52 36.46 -15.09
C ASN A 247 -3.66 37.63 -14.60
N ILE A 248 -2.39 37.61 -14.99
CA ILE A 248 -1.40 38.61 -14.58
C ILE A 248 -1.81 40.03 -15.02
N ALA A 249 -2.49 40.16 -16.18
CA ALA A 249 -2.92 41.46 -16.67
C ALA A 249 -4.00 42.14 -15.79
N ALA A 250 -4.87 41.37 -15.15
CA ALA A 250 -5.83 41.88 -14.18
C ALA A 250 -5.13 42.24 -12.86
N LEU A 251 -4.19 41.40 -12.40
CA LEU A 251 -3.39 41.65 -11.20
C LEU A 251 -2.57 42.95 -11.32
N MET A 252 -1.89 43.20 -12.45
CA MET A 252 -1.16 44.44 -12.71
C MET A 252 -2.05 45.71 -12.55
N LYS A 253 -3.31 45.63 -12.96
CA LYS A 253 -4.25 46.75 -12.85
C LYS A 253 -4.72 46.97 -11.42
N ILE A 254 -4.88 45.91 -10.64
CA ILE A 254 -5.37 45.97 -9.24
C ILE A 254 -4.25 46.41 -8.32
N VAL A 255 -3.08 45.81 -8.45
CA VAL A 255 -1.92 46.05 -7.60
C VAL A 255 -1.22 47.37 -8.00
N GLY A 256 -1.29 47.75 -9.28
CA GLY A 256 -0.71 48.98 -9.78
C GLY A 256 0.79 48.96 -9.99
N CYS A 257 1.36 47.77 -10.22
CA CYS A 257 2.80 47.54 -10.40
C CYS A 257 3.13 46.91 -11.76
N ASP A 258 4.41 46.97 -12.13
CA ASP A 258 4.90 46.41 -13.36
C ASP A 258 4.97 44.88 -13.30
N ARG A 259 5.19 44.26 -14.46
CA ARG A 259 5.24 42.79 -14.58
C ARG A 259 6.42 42.18 -13.84
N GLU A 260 7.55 42.88 -13.82
CA GLU A 260 8.78 42.43 -13.12
C GLU A 260 8.54 42.42 -11.62
N ASP A 261 7.90 43.48 -11.06
CA ASP A 261 7.53 43.53 -9.64
C ASP A 261 6.62 42.37 -9.22
N ILE A 262 5.63 42.00 -10.06
CA ILE A 262 4.76 40.87 -9.80
C ILE A 262 5.56 39.57 -9.84
N ALA A 263 6.52 39.42 -10.74
CA ALA A 263 7.34 38.20 -10.79
C ALA A 263 8.20 38.05 -9.54
N ASP A 264 8.77 39.13 -9.03
CA ASP A 264 9.54 39.15 -7.79
C ASP A 264 8.66 38.81 -6.57
N MET A 265 7.48 39.45 -6.45
CA MET A 265 6.51 39.11 -5.41
C MET A 265 6.08 37.64 -5.46
N LEU A 266 5.88 37.08 -6.66
CA LEU A 266 5.56 35.66 -6.82
C LEU A 266 6.70 34.74 -6.42
N ALA A 267 7.94 35.14 -6.68
CA ALA A 267 9.12 34.40 -6.26
C ALA A 267 9.24 34.36 -4.72
N GLU A 268 8.92 35.47 -4.05
CA GLU A 268 8.85 35.56 -2.59
C GLU A 268 7.73 34.66 -2.03
N ILE A 269 6.51 34.72 -2.56
CA ILE A 269 5.38 33.88 -2.12
C ILE A 269 5.70 32.39 -2.27
N ARG A 270 6.40 31.97 -3.32
CA ARG A 270 6.81 30.56 -3.52
C ARG A 270 7.78 30.03 -2.45
N GLN A 271 8.48 30.91 -1.75
CA GLN A 271 9.37 30.54 -0.66
C GLN A 271 8.67 30.41 0.68
N LEU A 272 7.38 30.78 0.75
CA LEU A 272 6.58 30.67 1.95
C LEU A 272 5.92 29.29 2.05
N ASP A 273 5.61 28.88 3.28
CA ASP A 273 4.91 27.62 3.52
C ASP A 273 3.41 27.88 3.74
N PRO A 274 2.55 27.45 2.81
CA PRO A 274 1.11 27.60 2.99
C PRO A 274 0.51 26.65 4.02
N LYS A 275 1.26 25.69 4.56
CA LYS A 275 0.77 24.69 5.53
C LYS A 275 1.80 24.44 6.64
N PRO A 276 2.06 25.43 7.51
CA PRO A 276 3.10 25.35 8.53
C PRO A 276 2.91 24.22 9.53
N GLY A 277 1.67 23.80 9.81
CA GLY A 277 1.35 22.70 10.72
C GLY A 277 1.91 21.33 10.28
N ARG A 278 2.10 21.10 8.98
CA ARG A 278 2.61 19.82 8.46
C ARG A 278 4.02 19.43 8.94
N ALA A 279 4.82 20.40 9.35
CA ALA A 279 6.16 20.11 9.89
C ALA A 279 6.09 19.25 11.17
N PHE A 280 4.99 19.34 11.89
CA PHE A 280 4.74 18.62 13.15
C PHE A 280 3.88 17.38 12.97
N ASP A 281 3.14 17.28 11.85
CA ASP A 281 2.21 16.17 11.54
C ASP A 281 2.92 15.01 10.81
N ALA A 282 4.19 14.81 11.09
CA ALA A 282 4.86 13.61 10.65
C ALA A 282 4.40 12.42 11.51
N GLY A 283 3.12 12.04 11.39
CA GLY A 283 2.67 10.74 11.85
C GLY A 283 3.61 9.66 11.30
N PRO A 284 3.76 8.53 11.99
CA PRO A 284 4.57 7.44 11.47
C PRO A 284 4.03 7.05 10.09
N VAL A 285 4.82 7.31 9.05
CA VAL A 285 4.50 6.82 7.72
C VAL A 285 4.58 5.30 7.81
N GLU A 286 3.44 4.62 7.82
CA GLU A 286 3.40 3.16 7.78
C GLU A 286 4.11 2.71 6.50
N ALA A 287 5.28 2.11 6.67
CA ALA A 287 6.01 1.55 5.56
C ALA A 287 5.24 0.35 5.02
N VAL A 288 4.87 0.40 3.75
CA VAL A 288 4.21 -0.73 3.09
C VAL A 288 5.20 -1.88 2.98
N VAL A 289 4.90 -2.99 3.66
CA VAL A 289 5.74 -4.19 3.63
C VAL A 289 5.41 -5.02 2.38
N PRO A 290 6.39 -5.36 1.53
CA PRO A 290 6.15 -6.16 0.34
C PRO A 290 5.88 -7.63 0.69
N ASP A 291 4.96 -8.26 -0.06
CA ASP A 291 4.69 -9.70 0.04
C ASP A 291 5.72 -10.54 -0.73
N VAL A 292 6.27 -9.99 -1.83
CA VAL A 292 7.20 -10.66 -2.73
C VAL A 292 8.40 -9.77 -3.04
N PHE A 293 9.58 -10.35 -3.02
CA PHE A 293 10.83 -9.72 -3.48
C PHE A 293 11.23 -10.25 -4.85
N VAL A 294 11.62 -9.35 -5.74
CA VAL A 294 12.19 -9.67 -7.05
C VAL A 294 13.59 -9.09 -7.12
N ARG A 295 14.59 -9.95 -7.29
CA ARG A 295 16.00 -9.58 -7.38
C ARG A 295 16.61 -10.11 -8.66
N PRO A 296 17.58 -9.43 -9.25
CA PRO A 296 18.36 -9.99 -10.38
C PRO A 296 19.21 -11.15 -9.87
N GLY A 297 19.05 -12.33 -10.47
CA GLY A 297 19.87 -13.49 -10.20
C GLY A 297 21.22 -13.44 -10.95
N PRO A 298 22.19 -14.29 -10.57
CA PRO A 298 23.52 -14.31 -11.16
C PRO A 298 23.50 -14.69 -12.65
N ASP A 299 22.52 -15.43 -13.11
CA ASP A 299 22.39 -15.89 -14.49
C ASP A 299 21.63 -14.91 -15.39
N GLY A 300 21.32 -13.70 -14.91
CA GLY A 300 20.47 -12.75 -15.60
C GLY A 300 18.96 -13.06 -15.54
N ALA A 301 18.58 -14.15 -14.90
CA ALA A 301 17.19 -14.47 -14.61
C ALA A 301 16.70 -13.74 -13.33
N TRP A 302 15.40 -13.51 -13.21
CA TRP A 302 14.82 -12.90 -12.01
C TRP A 302 14.60 -13.96 -10.93
N GLN A 303 15.13 -13.71 -9.75
CA GLN A 303 14.89 -14.48 -8.55
C GLN A 303 13.68 -13.91 -7.81
N ILE A 304 12.71 -14.75 -7.51
CA ILE A 304 11.46 -14.38 -6.88
C ILE A 304 11.37 -15.09 -5.55
N GLU A 305 11.28 -14.30 -4.49
CA GLU A 305 11.23 -14.80 -3.11
C GLU A 305 9.98 -14.25 -2.42
N LEU A 306 9.32 -15.10 -1.64
CA LEU A 306 8.21 -14.67 -0.79
C LEU A 306 8.76 -14.09 0.51
N ASN A 307 8.16 -13.04 1.00
CA ASN A 307 8.52 -12.48 2.29
C ASN A 307 8.02 -13.38 3.43
N THR A 308 8.95 -14.08 4.04
CA THR A 308 8.66 -15.01 5.13
C THR A 308 8.30 -14.33 6.45
N GLU A 309 8.65 -13.04 6.61
CA GLU A 309 8.33 -12.26 7.82
C GLU A 309 6.85 -11.88 7.90
N VAL A 310 6.21 -11.78 6.74
CA VAL A 310 4.79 -11.38 6.61
C VAL A 310 3.84 -12.57 6.76
N LEU A 311 4.34 -13.79 6.52
CA LEU A 311 3.51 -14.99 6.55
C LEU A 311 3.50 -15.61 7.94
N PRO A 312 2.31 -15.81 8.54
CA PRO A 312 2.19 -16.52 9.80
C PRO A 312 2.57 -18.00 9.60
N ARG A 313 3.55 -18.45 10.36
CA ARG A 313 3.94 -19.88 10.39
C ARG A 313 3.17 -20.58 11.49
N VAL A 314 2.38 -21.55 11.10
CA VAL A 314 1.53 -22.32 12.01
C VAL A 314 1.92 -23.79 11.96
N LEU A 315 2.16 -24.37 13.11
CA LEU A 315 2.49 -25.78 13.29
C LEU A 315 1.34 -26.53 13.97
N VAL A 316 1.19 -27.79 13.61
CA VAL A 316 0.20 -28.69 14.25
C VAL A 316 0.93 -29.60 15.23
N ASN A 317 0.64 -29.43 16.53
CA ASN A 317 1.22 -30.25 17.59
C ASN A 317 0.60 -31.67 17.63
N ARG A 318 1.18 -32.58 16.87
CA ARG A 318 0.73 -33.98 16.81
C ARG A 318 1.04 -34.74 18.09
N VAL A 319 2.09 -34.36 18.83
CA VAL A 319 2.47 -35.02 20.10
C VAL A 319 1.40 -34.69 21.15
N TYR A 320 0.99 -33.44 21.25
CA TYR A 320 -0.09 -33.04 22.14
C TYR A 320 -1.40 -33.78 21.79
N TYR A 321 -1.76 -33.84 20.51
CA TYR A 321 -2.92 -34.61 20.04
C TYR A 321 -2.88 -36.06 20.50
N ALA A 322 -1.74 -36.77 20.29
CA ALA A 322 -1.58 -38.17 20.70
C ALA A 322 -1.71 -38.37 22.22
N THR A 323 -1.23 -37.39 23.01
CA THR A 323 -1.27 -37.46 24.48
C THR A 323 -2.71 -37.22 24.98
N VAL A 324 -3.42 -36.24 24.44
CA VAL A 324 -4.78 -35.92 24.85
C VAL A 324 -5.78 -36.99 24.40
N THR A 325 -5.62 -37.51 23.18
CA THR A 325 -6.47 -38.61 22.65
C THR A 325 -6.43 -39.87 23.53
N LYS A 326 -5.23 -40.22 24.08
CA LYS A 326 -5.10 -41.32 25.01
C LYS A 326 -5.83 -41.11 26.33
N LYS A 327 -5.97 -39.85 26.77
CA LYS A 327 -6.66 -39.49 28.01
C LYS A 327 -8.17 -39.25 27.82
N ALA A 328 -8.61 -38.96 26.62
CA ALA A 328 -9.99 -38.72 26.28
C ALA A 328 -10.85 -40.01 26.36
N ARG A 329 -11.79 -40.06 27.32
CA ARG A 329 -12.65 -41.24 27.53
C ARG A 329 -14.05 -41.07 26.88
N GLY A 330 -14.49 -39.85 26.59
CA GLY A 330 -15.77 -39.56 25.98
C GLY A 330 -15.75 -39.65 24.45
N SER A 331 -16.85 -40.07 23.82
CA SER A 331 -17.00 -40.03 22.36
C SER A 331 -17.09 -38.58 21.86
N VAL A 332 -17.66 -37.67 22.64
CA VAL A 332 -17.78 -36.24 22.34
C VAL A 332 -16.40 -35.58 22.34
N ASP A 333 -15.52 -35.90 23.31
CA ASP A 333 -14.16 -35.35 23.39
C ASP A 333 -13.31 -35.81 22.21
N LYS A 334 -13.49 -37.08 21.79
CA LYS A 334 -12.76 -37.61 20.62
C LYS A 334 -13.23 -36.98 19.31
N SER A 335 -14.55 -36.74 19.14
CA SER A 335 -15.03 -36.03 17.94
C SER A 335 -14.54 -34.59 17.92
N PHE A 336 -14.55 -33.88 19.03
CA PHE A 336 -14.03 -32.51 19.14
C PHE A 336 -12.54 -32.45 18.77
N LEU A 337 -11.72 -33.37 19.31
CA LEU A 337 -10.28 -33.42 18.96
C LEU A 337 -10.05 -33.74 17.49
N SER A 338 -10.86 -34.62 16.89
CA SER A 338 -10.83 -34.92 15.47
C SER A 338 -11.13 -33.70 14.61
N ASP A 339 -12.18 -32.95 15.00
CA ASP A 339 -12.59 -31.73 14.30
C ASP A 339 -11.52 -30.61 14.43
N CYS A 340 -10.91 -30.48 15.62
CA CYS A 340 -9.78 -29.57 15.82
C CYS A 340 -8.58 -29.95 14.94
N LEU A 341 -8.26 -31.24 14.84
CA LEU A 341 -7.17 -31.71 13.99
C LEU A 341 -7.46 -31.47 12.50
N ALA A 342 -8.70 -31.74 12.07
CA ALA A 342 -9.11 -31.49 10.70
C ALA A 342 -9.01 -30.00 10.34
N THR A 343 -9.48 -29.10 11.21
CA THR A 343 -9.39 -27.65 11.05
C THR A 343 -7.92 -27.19 11.05
N ALA A 344 -7.08 -27.72 11.93
CA ALA A 344 -5.66 -27.38 11.99
C ALA A 344 -4.93 -27.76 10.69
N ASN A 345 -5.12 -28.97 10.21
CA ASN A 345 -4.54 -29.44 8.97
C ASN A 345 -5.05 -28.65 7.75
N TRP A 346 -6.34 -28.33 7.73
CA TRP A 346 -6.92 -27.50 6.68
C TRP A 346 -6.31 -26.09 6.66
N LEU A 347 -6.15 -25.46 7.84
CA LEU A 347 -5.56 -24.12 7.94
C LEU A 347 -4.12 -24.11 7.42
N THR A 348 -3.28 -25.05 7.88
CA THR A 348 -1.90 -25.15 7.43
C THR A 348 -1.80 -25.33 5.91
N LYS A 349 -2.59 -26.26 5.35
CA LYS A 349 -2.65 -26.47 3.90
C LYS A 349 -3.13 -25.24 3.14
N SER A 350 -4.12 -24.54 3.66
CA SER A 350 -4.66 -23.33 3.02
C SER A 350 -3.65 -22.17 3.02
N LEU A 351 -2.83 -22.04 4.06
CA LEU A 351 -1.73 -21.07 4.13
C LEU A 351 -0.63 -21.41 3.12
N ASP A 352 -0.22 -22.69 3.03
CA ASP A 352 0.76 -23.13 2.05
C ASP A 352 0.28 -22.94 0.61
N GLN A 353 -0.97 -23.31 0.33
CA GLN A 353 -1.59 -23.10 -0.98
C GLN A 353 -1.64 -21.61 -1.35
N ARG A 354 -1.98 -20.73 -0.39
CA ARG A 354 -1.94 -19.28 -0.59
C ARG A 354 -0.54 -18.83 -0.98
N ALA A 355 0.50 -19.25 -0.23
CA ALA A 355 1.89 -18.89 -0.47
C ALA A 355 2.34 -19.33 -1.89
N GLN A 356 2.08 -20.58 -2.25
CA GLN A 356 2.38 -21.11 -3.58
C GLN A 356 1.65 -20.36 -4.69
N THR A 357 0.38 -20.01 -4.48
CA THR A 357 -0.40 -19.27 -5.49
C THR A 357 0.15 -17.86 -5.69
N ILE A 358 0.54 -17.16 -4.61
CA ILE A 358 1.18 -15.83 -4.70
C ILE A 358 2.48 -15.92 -5.50
N ILE A 359 3.33 -16.90 -5.22
CA ILE A 359 4.60 -17.10 -5.95
C ILE A 359 4.35 -17.39 -7.43
N LYS A 360 3.43 -18.30 -7.76
CA LYS A 360 3.10 -18.64 -9.16
C LYS A 360 2.61 -17.41 -9.94
N VAL A 361 1.70 -16.62 -9.35
CA VAL A 361 1.19 -15.40 -9.97
C VAL A 361 2.31 -14.36 -10.13
N ALA A 362 3.12 -14.14 -9.09
CA ALA A 362 4.25 -13.21 -9.14
C ALA A 362 5.29 -13.62 -10.20
N ALA A 363 5.61 -14.91 -10.28
CA ALA A 363 6.54 -15.45 -11.27
C ALA A 363 6.07 -15.19 -12.71
N GLU A 364 4.78 -15.41 -12.97
CA GLU A 364 4.24 -15.14 -14.29
C GLU A 364 4.19 -13.65 -14.63
N ILE A 365 3.84 -12.79 -13.66
CA ILE A 365 3.91 -11.33 -13.83
C ILE A 365 5.33 -10.90 -14.18
N VAL A 366 6.34 -11.34 -13.43
CA VAL A 366 7.75 -11.01 -13.64
C VAL A 366 8.23 -11.50 -15.00
N ARG A 367 7.88 -12.74 -15.40
CA ARG A 367 8.22 -13.31 -16.69
C ARG A 367 7.68 -12.50 -17.86
N GLN A 368 6.44 -12.02 -17.78
CA GLN A 368 5.82 -11.21 -18.83
C GLN A 368 6.35 -9.76 -18.83
N GLN A 369 6.72 -9.24 -17.67
CA GLN A 369 7.15 -7.85 -17.46
C GLN A 369 8.69 -7.68 -17.41
N ASP A 370 9.44 -8.59 -18.01
CA ASP A 370 10.91 -8.48 -18.07
C ASP A 370 11.37 -7.13 -18.68
N GLY A 371 10.71 -6.68 -19.75
CA GLY A 371 10.98 -5.39 -20.37
C GLY A 371 10.78 -4.19 -19.42
N PHE A 372 9.78 -4.26 -18.54
CA PHE A 372 9.56 -3.23 -17.52
C PHE A 372 10.67 -3.24 -16.47
N LEU A 373 11.06 -4.41 -15.98
CA LEU A 373 12.08 -4.55 -14.95
C LEU A 373 13.45 -4.07 -15.42
N THR A 374 13.82 -4.32 -16.69
CA THR A 374 15.08 -3.92 -17.29
C THR A 374 15.08 -2.48 -17.78
N HIS A 375 14.09 -2.07 -18.55
CA HIS A 375 14.07 -0.79 -19.29
C HIS A 375 13.12 0.26 -18.70
N GLY A 376 12.19 -0.12 -17.79
CA GLY A 376 11.28 0.79 -17.11
C GLY A 376 9.90 0.90 -17.73
N ILE A 377 9.16 1.91 -17.28
CA ILE A 377 7.72 2.08 -17.54
C ILE A 377 7.39 2.14 -19.04
N ALA A 378 8.29 2.68 -19.85
CA ALA A 378 8.11 2.76 -21.30
C ALA A 378 7.94 1.38 -21.97
N HIS A 379 8.47 0.31 -21.36
CA HIS A 379 8.44 -1.05 -21.87
C HIS A 379 7.45 -1.95 -21.10
N LEU A 380 6.52 -1.34 -20.37
CA LEU A 380 5.45 -2.07 -19.68
C LEU A 380 4.52 -2.70 -20.73
N ARG A 381 4.40 -4.02 -20.71
CA ARG A 381 3.51 -4.77 -21.61
C ARG A 381 2.10 -4.82 -21.04
N PRO A 382 1.07 -4.64 -21.85
CA PRO A 382 -0.31 -4.83 -21.40
C PRO A 382 -0.53 -6.30 -21.05
N MET A 383 -1.19 -6.53 -19.92
CA MET A 383 -1.44 -7.88 -19.41
C MET A 383 -2.85 -7.94 -18.84
N THR A 384 -3.59 -8.99 -19.17
CA THR A 384 -4.92 -9.25 -18.63
C THR A 384 -4.88 -10.35 -17.59
N LEU A 385 -5.81 -10.31 -16.62
CA LEU A 385 -5.95 -11.37 -15.62
C LEU A 385 -6.15 -12.75 -16.28
N LYS A 386 -6.89 -12.79 -17.39
CA LYS A 386 -7.17 -14.00 -18.15
C LYS A 386 -5.89 -14.63 -18.73
N MET A 387 -4.98 -13.84 -19.29
CA MET A 387 -3.70 -14.35 -19.83
C MET A 387 -2.85 -15.04 -18.75
N VAL A 388 -2.74 -14.41 -17.57
CA VAL A 388 -2.02 -15.00 -16.45
C VAL A 388 -2.74 -16.25 -15.95
N ALA A 389 -4.06 -16.21 -15.81
CA ALA A 389 -4.88 -17.34 -15.36
C ALA A 389 -4.72 -18.56 -16.25
N GLU A 390 -4.75 -18.39 -17.58
CA GLU A 390 -4.54 -19.46 -18.57
C GLU A 390 -3.14 -20.07 -18.48
N THR A 391 -2.10 -19.24 -18.23
CA THR A 391 -0.72 -19.74 -18.16
C THR A 391 -0.45 -20.54 -16.90
N ILE A 392 -1.06 -20.14 -15.75
CA ILE A 392 -0.88 -20.82 -14.46
C ILE A 392 -1.96 -21.89 -14.18
N GLU A 393 -2.85 -22.13 -15.18
CA GLU A 393 -3.96 -23.10 -15.11
C GLU A 393 -4.90 -22.83 -13.91
N MET A 394 -5.24 -21.57 -13.68
CA MET A 394 -6.12 -21.14 -12.60
C MET A 394 -7.27 -20.29 -13.14
N HIS A 395 -8.32 -20.14 -12.34
CA HIS A 395 -9.42 -19.26 -12.70
C HIS A 395 -9.06 -17.78 -12.54
N GLU A 396 -9.54 -16.91 -13.44
CA GLU A 396 -9.31 -15.47 -13.43
C GLU A 396 -9.67 -14.82 -12.09
N SER A 397 -10.76 -15.27 -11.46
CA SER A 397 -11.17 -14.76 -10.15
C SER A 397 -10.15 -15.05 -9.05
N THR A 398 -9.40 -16.15 -9.10
CA THR A 398 -8.35 -16.49 -8.16
C THR A 398 -7.17 -15.54 -8.33
N VAL A 399 -6.73 -15.30 -9.56
CA VAL A 399 -5.66 -14.34 -9.86
C VAL A 399 -6.04 -12.93 -9.38
N SER A 400 -7.28 -12.49 -9.66
CA SER A 400 -7.78 -11.19 -9.19
C SER A 400 -7.75 -11.05 -7.67
N ARG A 401 -8.13 -12.10 -6.93
CA ARG A 401 -8.10 -12.09 -5.45
C ARG A 401 -6.68 -12.05 -4.89
N VAL A 402 -5.78 -12.81 -5.52
CA VAL A 402 -4.36 -12.87 -5.09
C VAL A 402 -3.64 -11.55 -5.34
N THR A 403 -3.96 -10.83 -6.42
CA THR A 403 -3.28 -9.58 -6.80
C THR A 403 -3.79 -8.34 -6.07
N THR A 404 -4.93 -8.42 -5.41
CA THR A 404 -5.52 -7.30 -4.65
C THR A 404 -4.80 -7.12 -3.32
N ASN A 405 -4.40 -5.88 -3.00
CA ASN A 405 -3.69 -5.50 -1.76
C ASN A 405 -2.41 -6.33 -1.52
N LYS A 406 -1.70 -6.69 -2.59
CA LYS A 406 -0.42 -7.38 -2.52
C LYS A 406 0.65 -6.58 -3.23
N TYR A 407 1.79 -6.45 -2.58
CA TYR A 407 2.90 -5.63 -3.04
C TYR A 407 4.10 -6.47 -3.43
N ILE A 408 4.75 -6.05 -4.50
CA ILE A 408 5.96 -6.65 -5.03
C ILE A 408 7.08 -5.63 -5.00
N SER A 409 8.19 -5.98 -4.35
CA SER A 409 9.40 -5.16 -4.34
C SER A 409 10.26 -5.54 -5.52
N THR A 410 10.58 -4.56 -6.36
CA THR A 410 11.42 -4.73 -7.54
C THR A 410 12.63 -3.79 -7.45
N PRO A 411 13.69 -3.98 -8.24
CA PRO A 411 14.83 -3.04 -8.30
C PRO A 411 14.43 -1.61 -8.69
N ARG A 412 13.23 -1.43 -9.28
CA ARG A 412 12.69 -0.12 -9.66
C ARG A 412 11.78 0.52 -8.62
N GLY A 413 11.50 -0.19 -7.53
CA GLY A 413 10.64 0.28 -6.46
C GLY A 413 9.56 -0.72 -6.08
N LEU A 414 8.70 -0.29 -5.18
CA LEU A 414 7.57 -1.05 -4.68
C LEU A 414 6.33 -0.79 -5.55
N PHE A 415 5.68 -1.86 -6.01
CA PHE A 415 4.47 -1.79 -6.82
C PHE A 415 3.39 -2.73 -6.28
N GLU A 416 2.14 -2.32 -6.37
CA GLU A 416 1.02 -3.25 -6.19
C GLU A 416 0.99 -4.24 -7.36
N MET A 417 0.73 -5.53 -7.12
CA MET A 417 0.64 -6.53 -8.20
C MET A 417 -0.43 -6.17 -9.23
N LYS A 418 -1.51 -5.51 -8.80
CA LYS A 418 -2.59 -5.05 -9.66
C LYS A 418 -2.13 -3.99 -10.68
N TYR A 419 -1.08 -3.24 -10.40
CA TYR A 419 -0.52 -2.22 -11.30
C TYR A 419 -0.12 -2.78 -12.67
N PHE A 420 0.31 -4.03 -12.72
CA PHE A 420 0.76 -4.67 -13.96
C PHE A 420 -0.40 -5.07 -14.91
N PHE A 421 -1.62 -5.11 -14.40
CA PHE A 421 -2.81 -5.44 -15.19
C PHE A 421 -3.40 -4.18 -15.82
N THR A 422 -2.88 -3.83 -16.98
CA THR A 422 -3.26 -2.64 -17.73
C THR A 422 -3.97 -2.98 -19.03
N THR A 423 -4.90 -2.11 -19.43
CA THR A 423 -5.60 -2.26 -20.70
C THR A 423 -4.64 -2.08 -21.88
N ALA A 424 -4.76 -2.97 -22.86
CA ALA A 424 -4.03 -2.89 -24.10
C ALA A 424 -4.56 -1.76 -24.99
N ILE A 425 -3.66 -1.03 -25.63
CA ILE A 425 -3.93 -0.07 -26.68
C ILE A 425 -3.38 -0.66 -27.97
N ALA A 426 -4.25 -0.83 -28.98
CA ALA A 426 -3.87 -1.42 -30.25
C ALA A 426 -2.84 -0.55 -30.99
N SER A 427 -1.83 -1.20 -31.59
CA SER A 427 -0.93 -0.57 -32.54
C SER A 427 -1.57 -0.50 -33.93
N SER A 428 -1.38 0.61 -34.65
CA SER A 428 -1.88 0.80 -36.02
C SER A 428 -1.24 -0.14 -37.04
N ASP A 429 -0.02 -0.62 -36.76
CA ASP A 429 0.78 -1.42 -37.72
C ASP A 429 0.77 -2.92 -37.42
N GLY A 430 -0.16 -3.42 -36.61
CA GLY A 430 -0.20 -4.83 -36.19
C GLY A 430 0.99 -5.25 -35.33
N GLY A 431 1.71 -4.29 -34.77
CA GLY A 431 2.86 -4.48 -33.88
C GLY A 431 2.44 -4.85 -32.43
N VAL A 432 3.41 -4.72 -31.52
CA VAL A 432 3.23 -5.03 -30.12
C VAL A 432 2.21 -4.06 -29.49
N GLU A 433 1.24 -4.60 -28.76
CA GLU A 433 0.28 -3.81 -28.00
C GLU A 433 0.98 -3.00 -26.90
N HIS A 434 0.54 -1.78 -26.69
CA HIS A 434 1.11 -0.88 -25.69
C HIS A 434 0.21 -0.77 -24.46
N SER A 435 0.84 -0.67 -23.29
CA SER A 435 0.13 -0.44 -22.04
C SER A 435 -0.34 1.01 -21.92
N ALA A 436 -1.52 1.22 -21.37
CA ALA A 436 -2.03 2.57 -21.08
C ALA A 436 -1.07 3.42 -20.24
N GLU A 437 -0.35 2.80 -19.29
CA GLU A 437 0.65 3.48 -18.46
C GLU A 437 1.91 3.88 -19.25
N ALA A 438 2.37 3.03 -20.17
CA ALA A 438 3.50 3.38 -21.06
C ALA A 438 3.13 4.59 -21.94
N VAL A 439 1.89 4.63 -22.45
CA VAL A 439 1.39 5.78 -23.24
C VAL A 439 1.28 7.04 -22.37
N ARG A 440 0.77 6.96 -21.14
CA ARG A 440 0.74 8.10 -20.20
C ARG A 440 2.15 8.62 -19.91
N HIS A 441 3.09 7.72 -19.64
CA HIS A 441 4.48 8.08 -19.40
C HIS A 441 5.10 8.80 -20.61
N ARG A 442 4.82 8.32 -21.84
CA ARG A 442 5.31 8.96 -23.06
C ARG A 442 4.69 10.33 -23.30
N ILE A 443 3.38 10.48 -23.06
CA ILE A 443 2.70 11.79 -23.11
C ILE A 443 3.37 12.77 -22.14
N ARG A 444 3.67 12.34 -20.92
CA ARG A 444 4.37 13.15 -19.91
C ARG A 444 5.76 13.57 -20.41
N GLN A 445 6.56 12.64 -20.93
CA GLN A 445 7.88 12.94 -21.50
C GLN A 445 7.81 13.96 -22.64
N LEU A 446 6.84 13.84 -23.54
CA LEU A 446 6.64 14.78 -24.65
C LEU A 446 6.29 16.18 -24.13
N ILE A 447 5.45 16.28 -23.10
CA ILE A 447 5.05 17.54 -22.47
C ILE A 447 6.21 18.18 -21.69
N ASP A 448 6.99 17.38 -20.98
CA ASP A 448 8.16 17.85 -20.23
C ASP A 448 9.29 18.34 -21.15
N ALA A 449 9.42 17.71 -22.33
CA ALA A 449 10.43 18.08 -23.34
C ALA A 449 9.98 19.22 -24.25
N GLU A 450 8.71 19.70 -24.18
CA GLU A 450 8.22 20.78 -25.06
C GLU A 450 8.88 22.12 -24.75
N ALA A 451 9.31 22.85 -25.80
CA ALA A 451 9.81 24.21 -25.66
C ALA A 451 8.67 25.20 -25.36
N ALA A 452 8.98 26.33 -24.72
CA ALA A 452 7.98 27.35 -24.40
C ALA A 452 7.39 28.03 -25.66
N SER A 453 8.19 28.10 -26.74
CA SER A 453 7.76 28.63 -28.04
C SER A 453 6.84 27.67 -28.81
N ASP A 454 7.01 26.33 -28.60
CA ASP A 454 6.28 25.30 -29.36
C ASP A 454 5.59 24.29 -28.42
N VAL A 455 4.48 24.76 -27.84
CA VAL A 455 3.67 23.94 -26.93
C VAL A 455 2.77 23.01 -27.74
N LEU A 456 2.92 21.71 -27.54
CA LEU A 456 2.21 20.66 -28.26
C LEU A 456 0.72 20.65 -27.95
N SER A 457 -0.14 20.58 -28.96
CA SER A 457 -1.56 20.36 -28.81
C SER A 457 -1.85 18.85 -28.60
N ASP A 458 -3.02 18.52 -28.04
CA ASP A 458 -3.43 17.11 -27.87
C ASP A 458 -3.50 16.36 -29.22
N ASP A 459 -3.78 17.08 -30.35
CA ASP A 459 -3.73 16.53 -31.71
C ASP A 459 -2.31 16.27 -32.17
N THR A 460 -1.39 17.19 -31.91
CA THR A 460 0.03 17.02 -32.26
C THR A 460 0.67 15.88 -31.46
N ILE A 461 0.33 15.76 -30.17
CA ILE A 461 0.78 14.64 -29.32
C ILE A 461 0.30 13.31 -29.90
N ALA A 462 -0.98 13.20 -30.30
CA ALA A 462 -1.53 12.00 -30.93
C ALA A 462 -0.79 11.66 -32.24
N ALA A 463 -0.49 12.67 -33.08
CA ALA A 463 0.25 12.49 -34.33
C ALA A 463 1.71 12.03 -34.08
N VAL A 464 2.39 12.57 -33.06
CA VAL A 464 3.74 12.16 -32.67
C VAL A 464 3.76 10.71 -32.16
N LEU A 465 2.82 10.33 -31.29
CA LEU A 465 2.68 8.95 -30.80
C LEU A 465 2.46 7.96 -31.92
N LYS A 466 1.62 8.32 -32.90
CA LYS A 466 1.38 7.49 -34.08
C LYS A 466 2.63 7.35 -34.97
N ARG A 467 3.39 8.44 -35.16
CA ARG A 467 4.58 8.44 -36.02
C ARG A 467 5.77 7.71 -35.38
N GLU A 468 6.00 7.90 -34.06
CA GLU A 468 7.19 7.37 -33.38
C GLU A 468 7.02 5.94 -32.89
N GLN A 469 5.84 5.60 -32.42
CA GLN A 469 5.58 4.31 -31.76
C GLN A 469 4.46 3.51 -32.40
N GLY A 470 3.84 4.01 -33.49
CA GLY A 470 2.72 3.33 -34.15
C GLY A 470 1.45 3.26 -33.30
N ILE A 471 1.36 4.06 -32.22
CA ILE A 471 0.23 4.02 -31.29
C ILE A 471 -0.91 4.87 -31.84
N ASP A 472 -2.04 4.28 -32.15
CA ASP A 472 -3.22 4.99 -32.65
C ASP A 472 -4.15 5.38 -31.48
N VAL A 473 -3.96 6.60 -30.99
CA VAL A 473 -4.74 7.14 -29.87
C VAL A 473 -5.52 8.37 -30.31
N ALA A 474 -6.83 8.36 -30.05
CA ALA A 474 -7.68 9.51 -30.36
C ALA A 474 -7.33 10.72 -29.46
N ARG A 475 -7.47 11.95 -30.01
CA ARG A 475 -7.31 13.22 -29.25
C ARG A 475 -8.02 13.22 -27.89
N ARG A 476 -9.27 12.73 -27.83
CA ARG A 476 -10.04 12.68 -26.58
C ARG A 476 -9.38 11.79 -25.52
N THR A 477 -8.74 10.70 -25.94
CA THR A 477 -8.01 9.81 -25.02
C THR A 477 -6.75 10.45 -24.51
N VAL A 478 -6.01 11.19 -25.38
CA VAL A 478 -4.84 11.98 -24.95
C VAL A 478 -5.24 13.04 -23.93
N ALA A 479 -6.34 13.77 -24.19
CA ALA A 479 -6.86 14.76 -23.25
C ALA A 479 -7.25 14.13 -21.90
N LYS A 480 -7.96 12.96 -21.93
CA LYS A 480 -8.31 12.22 -20.71
C LYS A 480 -7.06 11.76 -19.91
N TYR A 481 -6.03 11.28 -20.59
CA TYR A 481 -4.79 10.88 -19.91
C TYR A 481 -4.06 12.08 -19.32
N ARG A 482 -3.98 13.20 -20.06
CA ARG A 482 -3.39 14.43 -19.58
C ARG A 482 -4.10 14.97 -18.34
N GLU A 483 -5.43 15.04 -18.38
CA GLU A 483 -6.26 15.47 -17.24
C GLU A 483 -6.11 14.55 -16.04
N GLY A 484 -6.06 13.23 -16.27
CA GLY A 484 -5.81 12.25 -15.20
C GLY A 484 -4.41 12.36 -14.57
N MET A 485 -3.46 13.01 -15.25
CA MET A 485 -2.12 13.33 -14.72
C MET A 485 -2.05 14.75 -14.10
N ASN A 486 -3.18 15.46 -14.00
CA ASN A 486 -3.28 16.87 -13.55
C ASN A 486 -2.42 17.84 -14.40
N ILE A 487 -2.24 17.56 -15.67
CA ILE A 487 -1.51 18.44 -16.59
C ILE A 487 -2.52 19.37 -17.30
N PRO A 488 -2.32 20.71 -17.24
CA PRO A 488 -3.25 21.66 -17.82
C PRO A 488 -3.26 21.61 -19.35
N SER A 489 -4.30 22.21 -19.97
CA SER A 489 -4.45 22.26 -21.42
C SER A 489 -3.30 23.01 -22.10
N SER A 490 -3.07 22.77 -23.42
CA SER A 490 -2.01 23.44 -24.20
C SER A 490 -2.09 24.97 -24.13
N VAL A 491 -3.30 25.55 -24.01
CA VAL A 491 -3.49 27.00 -23.88
C VAL A 491 -2.93 27.51 -22.55
N ILE A 492 -3.25 26.81 -21.46
CA ILE A 492 -2.77 27.18 -20.12
C ILE A 492 -1.26 26.94 -20.02
N ARG A 493 -0.73 25.81 -20.53
CA ARG A 493 0.70 25.52 -20.55
C ARG A 493 1.50 26.56 -21.32
N ARG A 494 0.98 27.02 -22.47
CA ARG A 494 1.59 28.12 -23.25
C ARG A 494 1.67 29.40 -22.47
N ARG A 495 0.60 29.75 -21.72
CA ARG A 495 0.61 30.94 -20.84
C ARG A 495 1.63 30.79 -19.71
N GLN A 496 1.66 29.64 -19.06
CA GLN A 496 2.60 29.36 -17.97
C GLN A 496 4.05 29.45 -18.44
N LYS A 497 4.43 28.78 -19.55
CA LYS A 497 5.79 28.78 -20.08
C LYS A 497 6.23 30.18 -20.57
N LYS A 498 5.33 30.91 -21.24
CA LYS A 498 5.60 32.30 -21.66
C LYS A 498 5.81 33.24 -20.46
N ASN A 499 5.11 32.96 -19.35
CA ASN A 499 5.32 33.75 -18.14
C ASN A 499 6.65 33.42 -17.47
N LEU A 500 7.10 32.15 -17.50
CA LEU A 500 8.40 31.72 -16.99
C LEU A 500 9.58 32.26 -17.83
N GLU A 501 9.49 32.26 -19.18
CA GLU A 501 10.55 32.80 -20.05
C GLU A 501 10.75 34.30 -19.86
N ASN A 502 9.72 35.03 -19.49
CA ASN A 502 9.82 36.48 -19.25
C ASN A 502 10.22 36.80 -17.79
N THR A 503 10.51 35.81 -16.96
CA THR A 503 10.95 35.97 -15.55
C THR A 503 12.43 35.59 -15.37
N VAL A 504 13.07 35.00 -16.40
CA VAL A 504 14.52 34.74 -16.52
C VAL A 504 15.14 35.82 -17.41
#